data_6952f66ed836c3746bc1776949058114
#
_entry.id   6952f66ed836c3746bc1776949058114
#
_cell.length_a   1.000
_cell.length_b   1.000
_cell.length_c   1.000
_cell.angle_alpha   90.00
_cell.angle_beta   90.00
_cell.angle_gamma   90.00
#
_symmetry.space_group_name_H-M   'P 1'
#
loop_
_entity.id
_entity.type
_entity.pdbx_description
1 polymer ?
#
loop_
_entity_poly.entity_id
_entity_poly.type
_entity_poly.pdbx_seq_one_letter_code
_entity_poly.pdbx_strand_id
1 'polypeptide(L)'
;IYEEIEEFGISQFIGESETAIICGTPEIACRVAGILEKRKTNIPEELSIIAIGEGKELQYVSGGITAIDFPIEEMVSEGTKCLFEMDKTGQKTDTVRMCSPQIIHRNSVAPPLREKQGEKIIVVGSMNIDVTIEADKIPGEGENQMASKVYVFPGGKGANQAVGVGKLGGQVYMIGCLG
;
A
#
# COMPACT_ATOMS: atom_id res chain seq x y z
N ILE A 1 -8.00 -12.73 9.86
CA ILE A 1 -7.98 -11.63 8.84
C ILE A 1 -7.20 -12.06 7.59
N TYR A 2 -6.00 -12.65 7.74
CA TYR A 2 -5.19 -13.07 6.58
C TYR A 2 -5.66 -14.38 5.94
N GLU A 3 -6.31 -15.27 6.68
CA GLU A 3 -6.87 -16.54 6.17
C GLU A 3 -8.14 -16.31 5.32
N GLU A 4 -8.94 -15.31 5.63
CA GLU A 4 -10.18 -14.99 4.89
C GLU A 4 -9.92 -14.36 3.50
N ILE A 5 -8.75 -13.77 3.26
CA ILE A 5 -8.34 -13.30 1.93
C ILE A 5 -8.11 -14.51 1.00
N GLU A 6 -7.78 -15.68 1.54
CA GLU A 6 -7.34 -16.83 0.76
C GLU A 6 -8.44 -17.55 -0.03
N GLU A 7 -9.67 -17.59 0.42
CA GLU A 7 -10.69 -18.41 -0.25
C GLU A 7 -11.84 -17.64 -0.91
N PHE A 8 -12.24 -16.50 -0.41
CA PHE A 8 -13.47 -15.82 -0.86
C PHE A 8 -13.26 -14.50 -1.63
N GLY A 9 -12.21 -13.72 -1.29
CA GLY A 9 -12.08 -12.36 -1.79
C GLY A 9 -11.49 -12.27 -3.19
N ILE A 10 -10.26 -12.75 -3.37
CA ILE A 10 -9.52 -12.56 -4.64
C ILE A 10 -10.14 -13.36 -5.78
N SER A 11 -10.63 -14.57 -5.50
CA SER A 11 -11.18 -15.45 -6.53
C SER A 11 -12.44 -14.94 -7.20
N GLN A 12 -13.23 -14.09 -6.54
CA GLN A 12 -14.45 -13.49 -7.11
C GLN A 12 -14.17 -12.23 -7.92
N PHE A 13 -13.03 -11.56 -7.65
CA PHE A 13 -12.69 -10.29 -8.27
C PHE A 13 -11.70 -10.39 -9.43
N ILE A 14 -10.94 -11.49 -9.53
CA ILE A 14 -10.08 -11.73 -10.68
C ILE A 14 -10.93 -12.38 -11.77
N GLY A 15 -11.46 -11.54 -12.64
CA GLY A 15 -12.16 -11.93 -13.85
C GLY A 15 -11.25 -11.89 -15.08
N GLU A 16 -11.85 -11.95 -16.26
CA GLU A 16 -11.13 -11.84 -17.54
C GLU A 16 -10.79 -10.38 -17.92
N SER A 17 -11.21 -9.41 -17.12
CA SER A 17 -11.14 -7.99 -17.46
C SER A 17 -10.01 -7.24 -16.76
N GLU A 18 -9.49 -7.77 -15.67
CA GLU A 18 -8.43 -7.17 -14.89
C GLU A 18 -7.07 -7.44 -15.57
N THR A 19 -6.17 -6.45 -15.53
CA THR A 19 -4.85 -6.52 -16.14
C THR A 19 -3.71 -6.38 -15.13
N ALA A 20 -3.99 -5.85 -13.94
CA ALA A 20 -2.98 -5.67 -12.92
C ALA A 20 -3.56 -5.73 -11.49
N ILE A 21 -2.72 -6.18 -10.57
CA ILE A 21 -2.98 -6.16 -9.12
C ILE A 21 -1.87 -5.38 -8.41
N ILE A 22 -2.27 -4.44 -7.55
CA ILE A 22 -1.38 -3.75 -6.63
C ILE A 22 -1.58 -4.34 -5.24
N CYS A 23 -0.52 -4.89 -4.68
CA CYS A 23 -0.50 -5.49 -3.35
C CYS A 23 0.14 -4.53 -2.34
N GLY A 24 -0.58 -4.21 -1.27
CA GLY A 24 -0.16 -3.24 -0.26
C GLY A 24 1.04 -3.64 0.60
N THR A 25 1.45 -4.92 0.56
CA THR A 25 2.67 -5.43 1.22
C THR A 25 3.27 -6.60 0.44
N PRO A 26 4.58 -6.91 0.64
CA PRO A 26 5.23 -8.08 0.07
C PRO A 26 4.54 -9.41 0.40
N GLU A 27 4.08 -9.59 1.63
CA GLU A 27 3.40 -10.81 2.07
C GLU A 27 2.09 -11.03 1.32
N ILE A 28 1.31 -9.96 1.11
CA ILE A 28 0.08 -10.01 0.30
C ILE A 28 0.41 -10.39 -1.13
N ALA A 29 1.46 -9.79 -1.71
CA ALA A 29 1.86 -10.09 -3.09
C ALA A 29 2.24 -11.57 -3.28
N CYS A 30 3.01 -12.15 -2.34
CA CYS A 30 3.36 -13.57 -2.36
C CYS A 30 2.12 -14.48 -2.28
N ARG A 31 1.16 -14.13 -1.41
CA ARG A 31 -0.11 -14.90 -1.28
C ARG A 31 -0.96 -14.82 -2.53
N VAL A 32 -1.12 -13.62 -3.10
CA VAL A 32 -1.87 -13.40 -4.35
C VAL A 32 -1.23 -14.21 -5.48
N ALA A 33 0.09 -14.14 -5.64
CA ALA A 33 0.81 -14.91 -6.65
C ALA A 33 0.60 -16.43 -6.49
N GLY A 34 0.63 -16.94 -5.25
CA GLY A 34 0.34 -18.36 -4.97
C GLY A 34 -1.10 -18.76 -5.31
N ILE A 35 -2.08 -17.89 -5.15
CA ILE A 35 -3.47 -18.12 -5.55
C ILE A 35 -3.57 -18.16 -7.08
N LEU A 36 -2.92 -17.23 -7.78
CA LEU A 36 -2.90 -17.16 -9.24
C LEU A 36 -2.21 -18.38 -9.86
N GLU A 37 -1.12 -18.86 -9.26
CA GLU A 37 -0.43 -20.07 -9.69
C GLU A 37 -1.34 -21.30 -9.59
N LYS A 38 -2.07 -21.48 -8.48
CA LYS A 38 -3.08 -22.55 -8.34
C LYS A 38 -4.18 -22.47 -9.39
N ARG A 39 -4.53 -21.27 -9.84
CA ARG A 39 -5.51 -21.00 -10.91
C ARG A 39 -4.93 -21.14 -12.31
N LYS A 40 -3.63 -21.37 -12.44
CA LYS A 40 -2.90 -21.41 -13.72
C LYS A 40 -2.99 -20.09 -14.50
N THR A 41 -3.14 -18.96 -13.80
CA THR A 41 -3.07 -17.62 -14.39
C THR A 41 -1.62 -17.26 -14.64
N ASN A 42 -1.27 -16.89 -15.87
CA ASN A 42 0.10 -16.54 -16.23
C ASN A 42 0.45 -15.11 -15.77
N ILE A 43 1.53 -15.00 -15.00
CA ILE A 43 2.14 -13.74 -14.57
C ILE A 43 3.44 -13.56 -15.35
N PRO A 44 3.63 -12.46 -16.08
CA PRO A 44 2.81 -11.24 -16.16
C PRO A 44 1.82 -11.21 -17.34
N GLU A 45 1.77 -12.22 -18.22
CA GLU A 45 1.11 -12.16 -19.53
C GLU A 45 -0.40 -11.93 -19.44
N GLU A 46 -1.07 -12.57 -18.48
CA GLU A 46 -2.52 -12.41 -18.27
C GLU A 46 -2.82 -11.38 -17.21
N LEU A 47 -1.96 -11.27 -16.18
CA LEU A 47 -2.15 -10.41 -15.04
C LEU A 47 -0.82 -9.96 -14.44
N SER A 48 -0.58 -8.67 -14.41
CA SER A 48 0.59 -8.08 -13.75
C SER A 48 0.39 -7.97 -12.23
N ILE A 49 1.48 -8.15 -11.45
CA ILE A 49 1.48 -7.94 -9.99
C ILE A 49 2.60 -6.98 -9.63
N ILE A 50 2.28 -6.02 -8.76
CA ILE A 50 3.26 -5.15 -8.14
C ILE A 50 3.05 -5.11 -6.62
N ALA A 51 4.13 -5.15 -5.85
CA ALA A 51 4.12 -5.01 -4.39
C ALA A 51 4.52 -3.60 -3.97
N ILE A 52 3.90 -3.10 -2.92
CA ILE A 52 4.33 -1.89 -2.23
C ILE A 52 5.21 -2.30 -1.05
N GLY A 53 6.46 -1.85 -1.07
CA GLY A 53 7.53 -2.30 -0.17
C GLY A 53 8.35 -3.43 -0.79
N GLU A 54 9.63 -3.46 -0.43
CA GLU A 54 10.54 -4.54 -0.81
C GLU A 54 10.55 -5.64 0.26
N GLY A 55 10.75 -6.89 -0.18
CA GLY A 55 10.91 -8.07 0.66
C GLY A 55 11.72 -9.13 -0.07
N LYS A 56 12.61 -9.81 0.67
CA LYS A 56 13.48 -10.85 0.08
C LYS A 56 12.69 -11.99 -0.57
N GLU A 57 11.49 -12.28 -0.06
CA GLU A 57 10.57 -13.30 -0.55
C GLU A 57 10.11 -13.04 -1.98
N LEU A 58 9.97 -11.76 -2.36
CA LEU A 58 9.46 -11.36 -3.68
C LEU A 58 10.31 -11.86 -4.85
N GLN A 59 11.60 -12.10 -4.63
CA GLN A 59 12.50 -12.58 -5.69
C GLN A 59 12.31 -14.06 -6.03
N TYR A 60 11.69 -14.83 -5.14
CA TYR A 60 11.55 -16.29 -5.29
C TYR A 60 10.17 -16.74 -5.76
N VAL A 61 9.20 -15.84 -5.82
CA VAL A 61 7.81 -16.14 -6.18
C VAL A 61 7.55 -15.77 -7.62
N SER A 62 6.97 -16.67 -8.40
CA SER A 62 6.52 -16.45 -9.80
C SER A 62 7.58 -15.78 -10.69
N GLY A 63 8.85 -16.16 -10.55
CA GLY A 63 9.95 -15.57 -11.33
C GLY A 63 10.39 -14.18 -10.86
N GLY A 64 9.90 -13.71 -9.73
CA GLY A 64 10.19 -12.42 -9.11
C GLY A 64 9.09 -11.39 -9.30
N ILE A 65 8.61 -10.83 -8.17
CA ILE A 65 7.58 -9.80 -8.15
C ILE A 65 8.22 -8.42 -8.11
N THR A 66 7.84 -7.56 -9.05
CA THR A 66 8.22 -6.14 -9.10
C THR A 66 7.72 -5.41 -7.86
N ALA A 67 8.55 -4.55 -7.28
CA ALA A 67 8.24 -3.85 -6.04
C ALA A 67 8.51 -2.35 -6.14
N ILE A 68 7.78 -1.56 -5.36
CA ILE A 68 8.09 -0.16 -5.09
C ILE A 68 8.78 -0.11 -3.73
N ASP A 69 10.08 0.13 -3.73
CA ASP A 69 10.89 0.23 -2.51
C ASP A 69 10.95 1.66 -2.01
N PHE A 70 10.72 1.83 -0.71
CA PHE A 70 10.81 3.13 -0.06
C PHE A 70 12.17 3.27 0.60
N PRO A 71 12.86 4.42 0.45
CA PRO A 71 14.16 4.67 1.09
C PRO A 71 13.98 4.95 2.60
N ILE A 72 13.60 3.94 3.37
CA ILE A 72 13.24 4.07 4.79
C ILE A 72 14.37 4.69 5.61
N GLU A 73 15.63 4.30 5.35
CA GLU A 73 16.78 4.85 6.06
C GLU A 73 16.93 6.36 5.81
N GLU A 74 16.76 6.81 4.55
CA GLU A 74 16.76 8.23 4.19
C GLU A 74 15.61 8.96 4.84
N MET A 75 14.39 8.40 4.79
CA MET A 75 13.20 8.98 5.41
C MET A 75 13.37 9.15 6.91
N VAL A 76 13.89 8.15 7.61
CA VAL A 76 14.17 8.21 9.05
C VAL A 76 15.26 9.24 9.34
N SER A 77 16.33 9.26 8.56
CA SER A 77 17.43 10.23 8.71
C SER A 77 16.92 11.67 8.56
N GLU A 78 16.18 11.96 7.48
CA GLU A 78 15.63 13.30 7.25
C GLU A 78 14.60 13.71 8.32
N GLY A 79 13.72 12.79 8.73
CA GLY A 79 12.77 13.03 9.81
C GLY A 79 13.49 13.33 11.15
N THR A 80 14.53 12.59 11.47
CA THR A 80 15.33 12.80 12.67
C THR A 80 16.05 14.15 12.65
N LYS A 81 16.63 14.56 11.52
CA LYS A 81 17.22 15.90 11.35
C LYS A 81 16.21 16.99 11.61
N CYS A 82 15.00 16.88 11.03
CA CYS A 82 13.95 17.85 11.26
C CYS A 82 13.57 17.98 12.74
N LEU A 83 13.45 16.86 13.45
CA LEU A 83 13.14 16.87 14.89
C LEU A 83 14.24 17.58 15.70
N PHE A 84 15.52 17.31 15.43
CA PHE A 84 16.62 18.00 16.11
C PHE A 84 16.71 19.49 15.78
N GLU A 85 16.38 19.88 14.53
CA GLU A 85 16.30 21.29 14.15
C GLU A 85 15.18 22.01 14.90
N MET A 86 14.02 21.40 15.03
CA MET A 86 12.88 21.93 15.79
C MET A 86 13.20 22.07 17.28
N ASP A 87 13.84 21.07 17.88
CA ASP A 87 14.26 21.09 19.28
C ASP A 87 15.25 22.24 19.57
N LYS A 88 16.23 22.44 18.71
CA LYS A 88 17.23 23.51 18.84
C LYS A 88 16.67 24.91 18.65
N THR A 89 15.72 25.08 17.73
CA THR A 89 15.20 26.40 17.36
C THR A 89 13.95 26.77 18.12
N GLY A 90 13.26 25.82 18.74
CA GLY A 90 11.95 26.00 19.36
C GLY A 90 10.85 26.33 18.35
N GLN A 91 11.13 26.27 17.05
CA GLN A 91 10.19 26.60 15.98
C GLN A 91 9.69 25.33 15.29
N LYS A 92 8.38 25.23 15.09
CA LYS A 92 7.80 24.22 14.20
C LYS A 92 8.20 24.54 12.76
N THR A 93 8.65 23.53 12.03
CA THR A 93 8.92 23.67 10.59
C THR A 93 7.76 23.07 9.80
N ASP A 94 7.26 23.81 8.82
CA ASP A 94 6.30 23.31 7.83
C ASP A 94 7.02 22.74 6.59
N THR A 95 8.33 22.47 6.70
CA THR A 95 9.12 21.97 5.59
C THR A 95 8.77 20.53 5.27
N VAL A 96 8.30 20.28 4.05
CA VAL A 96 8.09 18.94 3.50
C VAL A 96 9.43 18.43 2.96
N ARG A 97 9.86 17.25 3.42
CA ARG A 97 11.02 16.53 2.87
C ARG A 97 10.50 15.42 1.97
N MET A 98 10.96 15.42 0.74
CA MET A 98 10.57 14.41 -0.27
C MET A 98 11.71 13.40 -0.42
N CYS A 99 11.41 12.13 -0.17
CA CYS A 99 12.29 11.00 -0.47
C CYS A 99 11.66 10.22 -1.63
N SER A 100 12.44 9.89 -2.65
CA SER A 100 11.93 9.25 -3.85
C SER A 100 11.97 7.73 -3.73
N PRO A 101 10.85 7.04 -3.89
CA PRO A 101 10.83 5.58 -3.95
C PRO A 101 11.53 5.10 -5.23
N GLN A 102 11.99 3.85 -5.21
CA GLN A 102 12.61 3.17 -6.35
C GLN A 102 11.71 2.01 -6.79
N ILE A 103 11.68 1.76 -8.11
CA ILE A 103 11.02 0.57 -8.64
C ILE A 103 12.09 -0.50 -8.85
N ILE A 104 11.94 -1.61 -8.12
CA ILE A 104 12.74 -2.81 -8.32
C ILE A 104 12.03 -3.67 -9.35
N HIS A 105 12.45 -3.55 -10.60
CA HIS A 105 11.88 -4.31 -11.70
C HIS A 105 12.24 -5.79 -11.60
N ARG A 106 11.21 -6.64 -11.72
CA ARG A 106 11.30 -8.10 -11.88
C ARG A 106 10.34 -8.57 -12.97
N ASN A 107 10.03 -9.85 -13.00
CA ASN A 107 9.31 -10.45 -14.13
C ASN A 107 7.77 -10.44 -13.99
N SER A 108 7.19 -9.73 -13.03
CA SER A 108 5.75 -9.79 -12.75
C SER A 108 4.92 -8.68 -13.40
N VAL A 109 5.51 -7.84 -14.24
CA VAL A 109 4.82 -6.73 -14.92
C VAL A 109 5.12 -6.74 -16.39
N ALA A 110 4.07 -6.69 -17.21
CA ALA A 110 4.16 -6.56 -18.65
C ALA A 110 3.04 -5.65 -19.20
N PRO A 111 3.18 -5.11 -20.41
CA PRO A 111 2.06 -4.45 -21.09
C PRO A 111 0.89 -5.43 -21.26
N PRO A 112 -0.35 -4.99 -21.12
CA PRO A 112 -1.52 -5.86 -21.29
C PRO A 112 -1.60 -6.40 -22.72
N LEU A 113 -1.85 -7.71 -22.86
CA LEU A 113 -1.95 -8.39 -24.16
C LEU A 113 -3.19 -7.97 -24.98
N ARG A 114 -4.15 -7.29 -24.38
CA ARG A 114 -5.39 -6.85 -25.04
C ARG A 114 -5.61 -5.38 -24.74
N GLU A 115 -6.01 -4.60 -25.76
CA GLU A 115 -6.68 -3.30 -25.55
C GLU A 115 -8.03 -3.59 -24.92
N LYS A 116 -8.08 -3.74 -23.60
CA LYS A 116 -9.34 -3.88 -22.85
C LYS A 116 -9.96 -2.49 -22.70
N GLN A 117 -11.25 -2.38 -22.96
CA GLN A 117 -12.01 -1.15 -22.71
C GLN A 117 -11.97 -0.81 -21.22
N GLY A 118 -11.08 0.16 -20.87
CA GLY A 118 -10.87 0.63 -19.51
C GLY A 118 -9.94 -0.31 -18.71
N GLU A 119 -8.78 0.20 -18.33
CA GLU A 119 -7.86 -0.50 -17.44
C GLU A 119 -8.50 -0.68 -16.06
N LYS A 120 -8.68 -1.93 -15.65
CA LYS A 120 -9.21 -2.27 -14.32
C LYS A 120 -8.07 -2.73 -13.43
N ILE A 121 -7.92 -2.04 -12.33
CA ILE A 121 -6.86 -2.28 -11.35
C ILE A 121 -7.49 -2.77 -10.05
N ILE A 122 -6.96 -3.85 -9.51
CA ILE A 122 -7.35 -4.35 -8.18
C ILE A 122 -6.29 -3.91 -7.18
N VAL A 123 -6.71 -3.27 -6.10
CA VAL A 123 -5.85 -2.96 -4.96
C VAL A 123 -6.22 -3.89 -3.81
N VAL A 124 -5.25 -4.66 -3.34
CA VAL A 124 -5.42 -5.55 -2.19
C VAL A 124 -4.63 -4.98 -1.01
N GLY A 125 -5.32 -4.56 0.06
CA GLY A 125 -4.65 -3.93 1.20
C GLY A 125 -5.60 -3.49 2.31
N SER A 126 -5.06 -2.75 3.29
CA SER A 126 -5.80 -2.28 4.46
C SER A 126 -6.70 -1.10 4.15
N MET A 127 -7.86 -1.10 4.81
CA MET A 127 -8.77 0.05 4.92
C MET A 127 -8.95 0.34 6.41
N ASN A 128 -8.60 1.55 6.85
CA ASN A 128 -8.62 1.94 8.26
C ASN A 128 -9.44 3.21 8.45
N ILE A 129 -9.81 3.46 9.69
CA ILE A 129 -10.30 4.75 10.15
C ILE A 129 -9.21 5.36 11.02
N ASP A 130 -8.64 6.47 10.58
CA ASP A 130 -7.62 7.20 11.33
C ASP A 130 -8.31 8.22 12.24
N VAL A 131 -8.06 8.15 13.56
CA VAL A 131 -8.57 9.09 14.54
C VAL A 131 -7.42 9.94 15.04
N THR A 132 -7.46 11.23 14.73
CA THR A 132 -6.48 12.20 15.22
C THR A 132 -7.08 13.01 16.36
N ILE A 133 -6.40 13.03 17.49
CA ILE A 133 -6.82 13.74 18.69
C ILE A 133 -5.83 14.86 18.98
N GLU A 134 -6.31 16.11 19.02
CA GLU A 134 -5.53 17.24 19.52
C GLU A 134 -5.74 17.37 21.02
N ALA A 135 -4.65 17.39 21.78
CA ALA A 135 -4.64 17.59 23.22
C ALA A 135 -3.45 18.48 23.60
N ASP A 136 -3.57 19.23 24.71
CA ASP A 136 -2.51 20.14 25.17
C ASP A 136 -1.22 19.40 25.56
N LYS A 137 -1.36 18.16 26.03
CA LYS A 137 -0.23 17.29 26.40
C LYS A 137 -0.60 15.83 26.17
N ILE A 138 0.40 14.98 26.07
CA ILE A 138 0.23 13.53 26.11
C ILE A 138 -0.02 13.14 27.58
N PRO A 139 -1.15 12.45 27.92
CA PRO A 139 -1.42 12.04 29.28
C PRO A 139 -0.40 11.00 29.76
N GLY A 140 -0.02 11.11 31.05
CA GLY A 140 0.75 10.08 31.73
C GLY A 140 -0.10 8.86 32.09
N GLU A 141 0.55 7.82 32.63
CA GLU A 141 -0.13 6.61 33.07
C GLU A 141 -1.18 6.93 34.16
N GLY A 142 -2.44 6.52 33.92
CA GLY A 142 -3.57 6.80 34.81
C GLY A 142 -4.11 8.23 34.76
N GLU A 143 -3.57 9.10 33.90
CA GLU A 143 -4.01 10.48 33.74
C GLU A 143 -5.09 10.60 32.64
N ASN A 144 -6.13 11.38 32.91
CA ASN A 144 -7.14 11.73 31.92
C ASN A 144 -6.84 13.08 31.30
N GLN A 145 -6.91 13.18 29.98
CA GLN A 145 -6.75 14.41 29.23
C GLN A 145 -7.97 14.64 28.35
N MET A 146 -8.52 15.85 28.39
CA MET A 146 -9.59 16.25 27.49
C MET A 146 -9.01 16.58 26.12
N ALA A 147 -9.62 16.04 25.08
CA ALA A 147 -9.30 16.42 23.71
C ALA A 147 -9.84 17.81 23.40
N SER A 148 -9.04 18.68 22.79
CA SER A 148 -9.48 19.96 22.25
C SER A 148 -10.22 19.79 20.92
N LYS A 149 -9.77 18.83 20.10
CA LYS A 149 -10.40 18.44 18.83
C LYS A 149 -10.19 16.97 18.53
N VAL A 150 -11.14 16.41 17.81
CA VAL A 150 -11.08 15.04 17.29
C VAL A 150 -11.41 15.09 15.79
N TYR A 151 -10.55 14.49 15.00
CA TYR A 151 -10.74 14.33 13.55
C TYR A 151 -10.81 12.85 13.22
N VAL A 152 -11.67 12.50 12.26
CA VAL A 152 -11.82 11.15 11.77
C VAL A 152 -11.65 11.18 10.26
N PHE A 153 -10.70 10.41 9.75
CA PHE A 153 -10.39 10.34 8.32
C PHE A 153 -10.40 8.89 7.85
N PRO A 154 -10.82 8.63 6.61
CA PRO A 154 -10.53 7.35 5.98
C PRO A 154 -9.02 7.22 5.76
N GLY A 155 -8.46 6.07 6.14
CA GLY A 155 -7.04 5.78 6.06
C GLY A 155 -6.76 4.36 5.59
N GLY A 156 -5.53 3.93 5.80
CA GLY A 156 -5.03 2.63 5.36
C GLY A 156 -4.26 2.71 4.04
N LYS A 157 -3.16 1.96 3.97
CA LYS A 157 -2.27 1.98 2.80
C LYS A 157 -3.01 1.60 1.52
N GLY A 158 -3.81 0.52 1.55
CA GLY A 158 -4.59 0.07 0.40
C GLY A 158 -5.63 1.10 -0.05
N ALA A 159 -6.38 1.70 0.89
CA ALA A 159 -7.36 2.71 0.56
C ALA A 159 -6.71 3.94 -0.12
N ASN A 160 -5.56 4.40 0.39
CA ASN A 160 -4.83 5.52 -0.21
C ASN A 160 -4.33 5.21 -1.63
N GLN A 161 -3.88 3.97 -1.89
CA GLN A 161 -3.50 3.50 -3.22
C GLN A 161 -4.70 3.48 -4.18
N ALA A 162 -5.84 2.94 -3.73
CA ALA A 162 -7.06 2.90 -4.55
C ALA A 162 -7.54 4.32 -4.92
N VAL A 163 -7.51 5.25 -3.97
CA VAL A 163 -7.79 6.68 -4.23
C VAL A 163 -6.79 7.27 -5.24
N GLY A 164 -5.50 6.93 -5.13
CA GLY A 164 -4.47 7.35 -6.09
C GLY A 164 -4.78 6.88 -7.51
N VAL A 165 -5.09 5.59 -7.68
CA VAL A 165 -5.48 5.01 -8.98
C VAL A 165 -6.72 5.73 -9.54
N GLY A 166 -7.76 5.93 -8.72
CA GLY A 166 -8.97 6.62 -9.15
C GLY A 166 -8.72 8.08 -9.58
N LYS A 167 -7.85 8.81 -8.87
CA LYS A 167 -7.44 10.17 -9.24
C LYS A 167 -6.66 10.25 -10.56
N LEU A 168 -5.97 9.17 -10.93
CA LEU A 168 -5.28 9.05 -12.21
C LEU A 168 -6.20 8.59 -13.36
N GLY A 169 -7.50 8.40 -13.09
CA GLY A 169 -8.50 8.02 -14.09
C GLY A 169 -8.66 6.50 -14.28
N GLY A 170 -7.97 5.68 -13.50
CA GLY A 170 -8.12 4.22 -13.55
C GLY A 170 -9.42 3.73 -12.91
N GLN A 171 -9.99 2.65 -13.46
CA GLN A 171 -11.06 1.91 -12.78
C GLN A 171 -10.44 1.03 -11.71
N VAL A 172 -10.80 1.27 -10.45
CA VAL A 172 -10.20 0.56 -9.32
C VAL A 172 -11.23 -0.25 -8.54
N TYR A 173 -10.83 -1.47 -8.18
CA TYR A 173 -11.51 -2.32 -7.22
C TYR A 173 -10.63 -2.44 -5.97
N MET A 174 -11.23 -2.29 -4.79
CA MET A 174 -10.51 -2.41 -3.52
C MET A 174 -10.94 -3.69 -2.80
N ILE A 175 -9.97 -4.52 -2.46
CA ILE A 175 -10.16 -5.72 -1.63
C ILE A 175 -9.40 -5.51 -0.32
N GLY A 176 -10.10 -5.58 0.80
CA GLY A 176 -9.48 -5.43 2.11
C GLY A 176 -10.48 -5.60 3.24
N CYS A 177 -9.96 -5.64 4.47
CA CYS A 177 -10.78 -5.65 5.68
C CYS A 177 -10.79 -4.26 6.30
N LEU A 178 -11.94 -3.86 6.83
CA LEU A 178 -12.07 -2.69 7.68
C LEU A 178 -11.49 -3.03 9.06
N GLY A 179 -10.59 -2.20 9.55
CA GLY A 179 -10.01 -2.28 10.90
C GLY A 179 -10.64 -1.26 11.85
#